data_a63ff45ea477ea71e9a48e6be6db37dd
#
_entry.id   a63ff45ea477ea71e9a48e6be6db37dd
#
_cell.length_a   1.000
_cell.length_b   1.000
_cell.length_c   1.000
_cell.angle_alpha   90.00
_cell.angle_beta   90.00
_cell.angle_gamma   90.00
#
_symmetry.space_group_name_H-M   'P 1'
#
loop_
_entity.id
_entity.type
_entity.pdbx_description
1 polymer ?
#
loop_
_entity_poly.entity_id
_entity_poly.type
_entity_poly.pdbx_seq_one_letter_code
_entity_poly.pdbx_strand_id
1 'polypeptide(L)'
;YELKARAKKGCEHKGFDASDALYLLMPDRFANGNPDNDQIAGMAEYKVDRNDPNARHGGDLAGIEQHLDYFSDLGVTALWFTPVLENNMTGGSYHGYATTDYYKVDPRFGTNEEYKQLIEKSHTRGIKIVMDMIFNHCGVEHIWIKDMPCKDWFNNPDHENNFVQTS
;
A
#
# COMPACT_ATOMS: atom_id res chain seq x y z
N TYR A 1 11.73 -14.29 -18.02
CA TYR A 1 11.26 -14.40 -16.62
C TYR A 1 11.15 -15.88 -16.25
N GLU A 2 11.89 -16.30 -15.25
CA GLU A 2 11.89 -17.70 -14.79
C GLU A 2 10.85 -17.84 -13.68
N LEU A 3 9.84 -18.69 -13.88
CA LEU A 3 8.86 -19.02 -12.85
C LEU A 3 9.52 -19.98 -11.83
N LYS A 4 9.71 -19.51 -10.60
CA LYS A 4 10.26 -20.34 -9.54
C LYS A 4 9.16 -21.26 -8.97
N ALA A 5 9.52 -22.52 -8.74
CA ALA A 5 8.65 -23.45 -8.03
C ALA A 5 8.42 -22.95 -6.59
N ARG A 6 7.21 -23.14 -6.04
CA ARG A 6 6.94 -22.82 -4.63
C ARG A 6 7.87 -23.60 -3.71
N ALA A 7 8.50 -22.91 -2.77
CA ALA A 7 9.48 -23.48 -1.85
C ALA A 7 8.89 -24.53 -0.89
N LYS A 8 7.58 -24.53 -0.64
CA LYS A 8 6.89 -25.49 0.21
C LYS A 8 5.63 -26.01 -0.48
N LYS A 9 5.55 -27.34 -0.68
CA LYS A 9 4.30 -28.04 -0.99
C LYS A 9 3.40 -27.96 0.27
N GLY A 10 2.15 -27.52 0.11
CA GLY A 10 1.17 -27.55 1.19
C GLY A 10 1.10 -26.32 2.09
N CYS A 11 1.77 -25.21 1.77
CA CYS A 11 1.37 -23.91 2.32
C CYS A 11 0.04 -23.51 1.67
N GLU A 12 -1.04 -24.05 2.18
CA GLU A 12 -2.38 -23.59 1.87
C GLU A 12 -2.54 -22.21 2.53
N HIS A 13 -2.32 -21.17 1.76
CA HIS A 13 -2.76 -19.86 2.15
C HIS A 13 -4.29 -19.88 2.08
N LYS A 14 -4.92 -20.11 3.21
CA LYS A 14 -6.36 -19.91 3.33
C LYS A 14 -6.62 -18.43 3.08
N GLY A 15 -7.34 -18.12 2.00
CA GLY A 15 -7.92 -16.81 1.80
C GLY A 15 -8.90 -16.45 2.94
N PHE A 16 -9.62 -15.37 2.79
CA PHE A 16 -10.74 -15.05 3.67
C PHE A 16 -12.03 -15.70 3.13
N ASP A 17 -12.97 -15.97 4.03
CA ASP A 17 -14.29 -16.55 3.72
C ASP A 17 -15.41 -15.89 4.55
N ALA A 18 -16.62 -16.42 4.49
CA ALA A 18 -17.78 -15.86 5.17
C ALA A 18 -17.69 -15.89 6.70
N SER A 19 -16.70 -16.57 7.28
CA SER A 19 -16.44 -16.57 8.72
C SER A 19 -15.51 -15.44 9.17
N ASP A 20 -14.91 -14.71 8.21
CA ASP A 20 -13.98 -13.63 8.51
C ASP A 20 -14.69 -12.29 8.75
N ALA A 21 -14.22 -11.57 9.76
CA ALA A 21 -14.55 -10.16 9.98
C ALA A 21 -13.46 -9.29 9.35
N LEU A 22 -13.79 -8.65 8.22
CA LEU A 22 -12.86 -7.84 7.44
C LEU A 22 -12.92 -6.37 7.89
N TYR A 23 -11.77 -5.78 8.22
CA TYR A 23 -11.62 -4.37 8.55
C TYR A 23 -10.84 -3.64 7.44
N LEU A 24 -11.50 -2.73 6.72
CA LEU A 24 -10.84 -1.86 5.76
C LEU A 24 -10.13 -0.72 6.50
N LEU A 25 -8.84 -0.54 6.24
CA LEU A 25 -8.00 0.43 6.92
C LEU A 25 -7.18 1.23 5.91
N MET A 26 -7.20 2.56 6.08
CA MET A 26 -6.30 3.47 5.37
C MET A 26 -5.10 3.76 6.28
N PRO A 27 -3.88 3.27 5.96
CA PRO A 27 -2.71 3.40 6.84
C PRO A 27 -2.45 4.84 7.28
N ASP A 28 -2.44 5.78 6.34
CA ASP A 28 -2.19 7.20 6.60
C ASP A 28 -3.13 7.81 7.65
N ARG A 29 -4.36 7.28 7.78
CA ARG A 29 -5.42 7.83 8.64
C ARG A 29 -5.56 7.11 9.97
N PHE A 30 -4.85 6.02 10.19
CA PHE A 30 -5.08 5.18 11.36
C PHE A 30 -4.25 5.62 12.57
N ALA A 31 -2.96 5.38 12.56
CA ALA A 31 -2.07 5.73 13.66
C ALA A 31 -0.64 5.98 13.15
N ASN A 32 0.00 7.01 13.68
CA ASN A 32 1.41 7.31 13.45
C ASN A 32 2.25 6.62 14.53
N GLY A 33 3.01 5.61 14.15
CA GLY A 33 3.90 4.85 15.04
C GLY A 33 5.36 5.29 14.95
N ASN A 34 5.73 5.95 13.84
CA ASN A 34 7.09 6.44 13.60
C ASN A 34 7.08 7.86 12.96
N PRO A 35 7.09 8.91 13.76
CA PRO A 35 7.11 10.30 13.23
C PRO A 35 8.31 10.63 12.33
N ASP A 36 9.38 9.85 12.38
CA ASP A 36 10.58 10.11 11.56
C ASP A 36 10.34 9.83 10.06
N ASN A 37 9.30 9.05 9.72
CA ASN A 37 8.93 8.80 8.33
C ASN A 37 7.85 9.77 7.78
N ASP A 38 7.34 10.67 8.59
CA ASP A 38 6.33 11.67 8.17
C ASP A 38 6.81 12.53 6.99
N GLN A 39 8.11 12.82 6.96
CA GLN A 39 8.73 13.72 5.97
C GLN A 39 9.98 13.08 5.36
N ILE A 40 9.81 12.48 4.19
CA ILE A 40 10.90 11.83 3.46
C ILE A 40 11.41 12.74 2.35
N ALA A 41 12.71 13.05 2.37
CA ALA A 41 13.35 13.85 1.35
C ALA A 41 13.21 13.21 -0.04
N GLY A 42 12.82 14.01 -1.04
CA GLY A 42 12.61 13.55 -2.41
C GLY A 42 11.20 13.07 -2.73
N MET A 43 10.31 12.96 -1.72
CA MET A 43 8.90 12.72 -1.97
C MET A 43 8.19 14.03 -2.37
N ALA A 44 7.33 13.95 -3.40
CA ALA A 44 6.64 15.10 -3.98
C ALA A 44 5.65 15.73 -3.00
N GLU A 45 4.84 14.90 -2.33
CA GLU A 45 3.98 15.33 -1.22
C GLU A 45 4.72 15.09 0.09
N TYR A 46 5.31 16.14 0.62
CA TYR A 46 6.32 16.11 1.66
C TYR A 46 5.77 16.39 3.06
N LYS A 47 4.66 17.16 3.17
CA LYS A 47 4.14 17.64 4.46
C LYS A 47 2.99 16.78 4.98
N VAL A 48 2.97 16.60 6.29
CA VAL A 48 1.81 16.13 7.04
C VAL A 48 0.98 17.33 7.49
N ASP A 49 -0.31 17.33 7.22
CA ASP A 49 -1.28 18.32 7.73
C ASP A 49 -2.60 17.63 8.08
N ARG A 50 -2.81 17.40 9.36
CA ARG A 50 -4.02 16.72 9.87
C ARG A 50 -5.29 17.57 9.83
N ASN A 51 -5.17 18.87 9.54
CA ASN A 51 -6.32 19.75 9.38
C ASN A 51 -6.83 19.79 7.93
N ASP A 52 -6.00 19.38 6.97
CA ASP A 52 -6.39 19.25 5.58
C ASP A 52 -6.79 17.79 5.28
N PRO A 53 -8.07 17.51 4.94
CA PRO A 53 -8.53 16.16 4.62
C PRO A 53 -7.86 15.57 3.36
N ASN A 54 -7.27 16.41 2.51
CA ASN A 54 -6.60 15.98 1.27
C ASN A 54 -5.08 15.79 1.45
N ALA A 55 -4.50 16.26 2.57
CA ALA A 55 -3.09 16.05 2.87
C ALA A 55 -2.85 14.71 3.57
N ARG A 56 -1.59 14.32 3.69
CA ARG A 56 -1.16 13.19 4.51
C ARG A 56 -1.32 13.50 5.99
N HIS A 57 -1.68 12.49 6.78
CA HIS A 57 -1.83 12.59 8.24
C HIS A 57 -0.74 11.86 9.02
N GLY A 58 0.13 11.11 8.33
CA GLY A 58 1.31 10.49 8.93
C GLY A 58 1.06 9.15 9.61
N GLY A 59 -0.09 8.50 9.40
CA GLY A 59 -0.29 7.11 9.82
C GLY A 59 0.60 6.17 9.00
N ASP A 60 1.08 5.07 9.63
CA ASP A 60 2.08 4.19 9.07
C ASP A 60 1.95 2.73 9.52
N LEU A 61 2.83 1.85 8.99
CA LEU A 61 2.85 0.42 9.32
C LEU A 61 3.20 0.18 10.80
N ALA A 62 4.08 1.00 11.38
CA ALA A 62 4.46 0.90 12.78
C ALA A 62 3.26 1.22 13.70
N GLY A 63 2.46 2.23 13.35
CA GLY A 63 1.23 2.56 14.06
C GLY A 63 0.18 1.45 13.99
N ILE A 64 0.04 0.80 12.83
CA ILE A 64 -0.83 -0.38 12.70
C ILE A 64 -0.32 -1.52 13.57
N GLU A 65 0.97 -1.81 13.53
CA GLU A 65 1.60 -2.88 14.31
C GLU A 65 1.38 -2.69 15.83
N GLN A 66 1.53 -1.48 16.32
CA GLN A 66 1.32 -1.13 17.73
C GLN A 66 -0.13 -1.36 18.19
N HIS A 67 -1.08 -1.43 17.26
CA HIS A 67 -2.51 -1.57 17.55
C HIS A 67 -3.09 -2.96 17.14
N LEU A 68 -2.24 -3.96 16.90
CA LEU A 68 -2.73 -5.31 16.51
C LEU A 68 -3.65 -5.92 17.57
N ASP A 69 -3.41 -5.66 18.86
CA ASP A 69 -4.25 -6.18 19.94
C ASP A 69 -5.65 -5.52 19.92
N TYR A 70 -5.76 -4.24 19.53
CA TYR A 70 -7.06 -3.58 19.32
C TYR A 70 -7.91 -4.33 18.29
N PHE A 71 -7.33 -4.75 17.17
CA PHE A 71 -8.07 -5.51 16.15
C PHE A 71 -8.48 -6.90 16.66
N SER A 72 -7.63 -7.57 17.43
CA SER A 72 -7.95 -8.85 18.06
C SER A 72 -9.11 -8.70 19.06
N ASP A 73 -9.08 -7.68 19.91
CA ASP A 73 -10.14 -7.40 20.90
C ASP A 73 -11.47 -7.03 20.22
N LEU A 74 -11.40 -6.37 19.07
CA LEU A 74 -12.57 -6.05 18.24
C LEU A 74 -13.15 -7.28 17.52
N GLY A 75 -12.41 -8.39 17.48
CA GLY A 75 -12.82 -9.62 16.78
C GLY A 75 -12.57 -9.59 15.27
N VAL A 76 -11.68 -8.71 14.80
CA VAL A 76 -11.26 -8.66 13.40
C VAL A 76 -10.36 -9.85 13.08
N THR A 77 -10.62 -10.51 11.97
CA THR A 77 -9.83 -11.66 11.50
C THR A 77 -9.08 -11.40 10.19
N ALA A 78 -9.36 -10.27 9.53
CA ALA A 78 -8.65 -9.85 8.33
C ALA A 78 -8.56 -8.33 8.25
N LEU A 79 -7.37 -7.81 7.98
CA LEU A 79 -7.13 -6.39 7.70
C LEU A 79 -6.92 -6.21 6.20
N TRP A 80 -7.67 -5.31 5.61
CA TRP A 80 -7.51 -4.87 4.23
C TRP A 80 -6.98 -3.44 4.24
N PHE A 81 -5.73 -3.26 3.86
CA PHE A 81 -5.14 -1.93 3.73
C PHE A 81 -5.46 -1.33 2.36
N THR A 82 -5.77 -0.02 2.30
CA THR A 82 -5.60 0.70 1.03
C THR A 82 -4.15 0.57 0.57
N PRO A 83 -3.82 0.76 -0.74
CA PRO A 83 -2.51 0.40 -1.25
C PRO A 83 -1.36 1.01 -0.46
N VAL A 84 -0.39 0.18 -0.07
CA VAL A 84 0.80 0.55 0.70
C VAL A 84 2.04 0.78 -0.16
N LEU A 85 1.95 0.50 -1.45
CA LEU A 85 3.05 0.70 -2.39
C LEU A 85 3.29 2.19 -2.66
N GLU A 86 4.51 2.53 -3.07
CA GLU A 86 4.92 3.91 -3.29
C GLU A 86 3.93 4.67 -4.17
N ASN A 87 3.50 5.84 -3.67
CA ASN A 87 2.63 6.77 -4.36
C ASN A 87 3.26 8.17 -4.31
N ASN A 88 4.30 8.39 -5.11
CA ASN A 88 5.05 9.64 -5.13
C ASN A 88 4.40 10.70 -6.03
N MET A 89 3.15 11.01 -5.74
CA MET A 89 2.37 12.03 -6.43
C MET A 89 2.42 13.36 -5.68
N THR A 90 2.16 14.47 -6.37
CA THR A 90 2.23 15.85 -5.82
C THR A 90 1.07 16.19 -4.88
N GLY A 91 0.03 15.36 -4.83
CA GLY A 91 -1.11 15.53 -3.94
C GLY A 91 -1.97 14.29 -3.89
N GLY A 92 -2.70 14.10 -2.80
CA GLY A 92 -3.58 12.96 -2.60
C GLY A 92 -2.85 11.63 -2.40
N SER A 93 -1.54 11.62 -2.19
CA SER A 93 -0.75 10.39 -2.10
C SER A 93 -1.14 9.48 -0.92
N TYR A 94 -1.86 10.01 0.05
CA TYR A 94 -2.30 9.29 1.25
C TYR A 94 -3.19 8.07 0.96
N HIS A 95 -3.94 8.09 -0.13
CA HIS A 95 -4.88 7.00 -0.45
C HIS A 95 -4.21 5.79 -1.11
N GLY A 96 -3.03 5.94 -1.75
CA GLY A 96 -2.24 4.86 -2.33
C GLY A 96 -2.63 4.43 -3.76
N TYR A 97 -3.73 4.95 -4.35
CA TYR A 97 -4.27 4.45 -5.62
C TYR A 97 -3.57 4.96 -6.90
N ALA A 98 -2.53 5.79 -6.78
CA ALA A 98 -1.72 6.23 -7.91
C ALA A 98 -0.26 5.73 -7.78
N THR A 99 -0.09 4.41 -7.82
CA THR A 99 1.18 3.73 -7.59
C THR A 99 2.28 4.19 -8.54
N THR A 100 3.43 4.59 -8.00
CA THR A 100 4.61 5.00 -8.76
C THR A 100 5.76 3.98 -8.74
N ASP A 101 5.73 3.02 -7.82
CA ASP A 101 6.63 1.87 -7.78
C ASP A 101 5.89 0.65 -7.21
N TYR A 102 5.75 -0.42 -8.01
CA TYR A 102 5.05 -1.66 -7.61
C TYR A 102 5.90 -2.63 -6.78
N TYR A 103 7.18 -2.34 -6.59
CA TYR A 103 8.12 -3.22 -5.89
C TYR A 103 8.52 -2.70 -4.51
N LYS A 104 8.07 -1.50 -4.16
CA LYS A 104 8.49 -0.80 -2.96
C LYS A 104 7.30 -0.28 -2.17
N VAL A 105 7.32 -0.52 -0.87
CA VAL A 105 6.42 0.14 0.07
C VAL A 105 6.72 1.64 0.10
N ASP A 106 5.70 2.48 0.19
CA ASP A 106 5.87 3.92 0.33
C ASP A 106 6.71 4.23 1.58
N PRO A 107 7.85 4.92 1.44
CA PRO A 107 8.76 5.14 2.57
C PRO A 107 8.13 5.95 3.71
N ARG A 108 7.01 6.64 3.47
CA ARG A 108 6.22 7.33 4.49
C ARG A 108 5.30 6.39 5.26
N PHE A 109 5.13 5.16 4.81
CA PHE A 109 4.47 4.09 5.55
C PHE A 109 5.49 3.17 6.23
N GLY A 110 6.70 3.05 5.69
CA GLY A 110 7.75 2.15 6.16
C GLY A 110 8.51 1.49 5.03
N THR A 111 9.03 0.31 5.30
CA THR A 111 9.86 -0.48 4.37
C THR A 111 9.17 -1.79 3.99
N ASN A 112 9.67 -2.46 2.93
CA ASN A 112 9.22 -3.80 2.56
C ASN A 112 9.40 -4.81 3.71
N GLU A 113 10.47 -4.67 4.47
CA GLU A 113 10.75 -5.56 5.60
C GLU A 113 9.80 -5.32 6.78
N GLU A 114 9.49 -4.06 7.09
CA GLU A 114 8.48 -3.71 8.11
C GLU A 114 7.08 -4.21 7.72
N TYR A 115 6.72 -4.11 6.43
CA TYR A 115 5.45 -4.67 5.95
C TYR A 115 5.40 -6.20 6.13
N LYS A 116 6.48 -6.89 5.81
CA LYS A 116 6.60 -8.33 6.04
C LYS A 116 6.50 -8.70 7.52
N GLN A 117 7.18 -7.96 8.39
CA GLN A 117 7.10 -8.16 9.85
C GLN A 117 5.69 -7.93 10.39
N LEU A 118 5.00 -6.88 9.91
CA LEU A 118 3.60 -6.62 10.25
C LEU A 118 2.71 -7.82 9.86
N ILE A 119 2.88 -8.39 8.65
CA ILE A 119 2.15 -9.57 8.21
C ILE A 119 2.41 -10.76 9.14
N GLU A 120 3.68 -11.04 9.45
CA GLU A 120 4.06 -12.14 10.34
C GLU A 120 3.46 -11.98 11.74
N LYS A 121 3.52 -10.78 12.32
CA LYS A 121 2.93 -10.45 13.63
C LYS A 121 1.40 -10.53 13.62
N SER A 122 0.75 -10.12 12.54
CA SER A 122 -0.69 -10.26 12.34
C SER A 122 -1.10 -11.74 12.31
N HIS A 123 -0.37 -12.56 11.56
CA HIS A 123 -0.62 -13.99 11.47
C HIS A 123 -0.49 -14.71 12.82
N THR A 124 0.44 -14.29 13.69
CA THR A 124 0.55 -14.88 15.05
C THR A 124 -0.67 -14.59 15.93
N ARG A 125 -1.47 -13.57 15.58
CA ARG A 125 -2.74 -13.21 16.23
C ARG A 125 -3.97 -13.77 15.52
N GLY A 126 -3.77 -14.58 14.48
CA GLY A 126 -4.87 -15.10 13.66
C GLY A 126 -5.50 -14.06 12.72
N ILE A 127 -4.85 -12.92 12.52
CA ILE A 127 -5.32 -11.85 11.64
C ILE A 127 -4.67 -12.01 10.27
N LYS A 128 -5.48 -12.17 9.22
CA LYS A 128 -5.05 -12.21 7.81
C LYS A 128 -4.79 -10.80 7.29
N ILE A 129 -3.89 -10.67 6.31
CA ILE A 129 -3.65 -9.39 5.64
C ILE A 129 -4.09 -9.49 4.19
N VAL A 130 -4.90 -8.53 3.74
CA VAL A 130 -5.31 -8.36 2.35
C VAL A 130 -4.57 -7.16 1.78
N MET A 131 -3.69 -7.42 0.81
CA MET A 131 -2.94 -6.37 0.11
C MET A 131 -3.77 -5.87 -1.07
N ASP A 132 -4.14 -4.59 -1.04
CA ASP A 132 -4.80 -3.94 -2.17
C ASP A 132 -3.78 -3.70 -3.29
N MET A 133 -4.06 -4.23 -4.49
CA MET A 133 -3.17 -4.16 -5.64
C MET A 133 -3.87 -3.51 -6.83
N ILE A 134 -3.31 -2.43 -7.34
CA ILE A 134 -3.84 -1.70 -8.47
C ILE A 134 -3.22 -2.22 -9.77
N PHE A 135 -3.95 -3.09 -10.48
CA PHE A 135 -3.51 -3.65 -11.76
C PHE A 135 -4.08 -2.92 -12.99
N ASN A 136 -5.05 -2.02 -12.79
CA ASN A 136 -5.74 -1.33 -13.88
C ASN A 136 -4.94 -0.15 -14.45
N HIS A 137 -4.17 0.54 -13.62
CA HIS A 137 -3.43 1.75 -13.97
C HIS A 137 -2.22 1.95 -13.05
N CYS A 138 -1.33 2.85 -13.43
CA CYS A 138 -0.26 3.37 -12.56
C CYS A 138 -0.41 4.88 -12.38
N GLY A 139 0.31 5.45 -11.42
CA GLY A 139 0.44 6.91 -11.26
C GLY A 139 1.14 7.54 -12.46
N VAL A 140 0.80 8.78 -12.77
CA VAL A 140 1.41 9.52 -13.91
C VAL A 140 2.91 9.80 -13.72
N GLU A 141 3.40 9.71 -12.49
CA GLU A 141 4.83 9.82 -12.16
C GLU A 141 5.56 8.46 -12.17
N HIS A 142 4.87 7.36 -12.54
CA HIS A 142 5.51 6.06 -12.65
C HIS A 142 6.52 6.06 -13.80
N ILE A 143 7.67 5.38 -13.61
CA ILE A 143 8.75 5.31 -14.61
C ILE A 143 8.25 4.80 -15.97
N TRP A 144 7.26 3.93 -16.01
CA TRP A 144 6.67 3.39 -17.24
C TRP A 144 6.04 4.44 -18.15
N ILE A 145 5.68 5.61 -17.64
CA ILE A 145 5.17 6.70 -18.48
C ILE A 145 6.25 7.16 -19.48
N LYS A 146 7.53 7.15 -19.07
CA LYS A 146 8.68 7.58 -19.87
C LYS A 146 9.47 6.41 -20.48
N ASP A 147 9.44 5.25 -19.83
CA ASP A 147 10.21 4.05 -20.22
C ASP A 147 9.30 2.81 -20.14
N MET A 148 8.50 2.62 -21.17
CA MET A 148 7.54 1.52 -21.26
C MET A 148 8.23 0.17 -21.40
N PRO A 149 7.78 -0.89 -20.71
CA PRO A 149 8.28 -2.26 -20.89
C PRO A 149 8.10 -2.79 -22.33
N CYS A 150 7.06 -2.38 -23.04
CA CYS A 150 6.80 -2.70 -24.44
C CYS A 150 5.90 -1.61 -25.08
N LYS A 151 5.85 -1.59 -26.44
CA LYS A 151 5.19 -0.51 -27.20
C LYS A 151 3.66 -0.41 -27.00
N ASP A 152 3.04 -1.46 -26.55
CA ASP A 152 1.58 -1.57 -26.33
C ASP A 152 1.24 -1.72 -24.83
N TRP A 153 2.12 -1.22 -23.96
CA TRP A 153 1.93 -1.29 -22.51
C TRP A 153 0.72 -0.49 -22.03
N PHE A 154 0.51 0.69 -22.61
CA PHE A 154 -0.64 1.53 -22.31
C PHE A 154 -1.70 1.46 -23.40
N ASN A 155 -2.97 1.52 -22.99
CA ASN A 155 -4.11 1.52 -23.92
C ASN A 155 -4.17 2.80 -24.79
N ASN A 156 -3.58 3.90 -24.34
CA ASN A 156 -3.50 5.14 -25.10
C ASN A 156 -2.09 5.35 -25.66
N PRO A 157 -1.93 5.45 -27.02
CA PRO A 157 -0.63 5.68 -27.64
C PRO A 157 0.00 7.05 -27.29
N ASP A 158 -0.80 8.02 -26.90
CA ASP A 158 -0.37 9.36 -26.46
C ASP A 158 -0.42 9.50 -24.91
N HIS A 159 -0.03 8.45 -24.22
CA HIS A 159 -0.11 8.34 -22.75
C HIS A 159 0.75 9.39 -22.01
N GLU A 160 1.79 9.96 -22.65
CA GLU A 160 2.64 10.99 -22.05
C GLU A 160 1.92 12.35 -21.92
N ASN A 161 1.06 12.69 -22.90
CA ASN A 161 0.42 13.99 -23.00
C ASN A 161 -1.09 13.97 -22.76
N ASN A 162 -1.70 12.80 -22.91
CA ASN A 162 -3.15 12.63 -22.90
C ASN A 162 -3.55 11.37 -22.11
N PHE A 163 -3.28 11.38 -20.81
CA PHE A 163 -3.77 10.34 -19.92
C PHE A 163 -5.18 10.69 -19.43
N VAL A 164 -6.05 9.70 -19.43
CA VAL A 164 -7.38 9.82 -18.81
C VAL A 164 -7.23 9.43 -17.35
N GLN A 165 -7.46 10.40 -16.47
CA GLN A 165 -7.61 10.10 -15.05
C GLN A 165 -8.95 9.38 -14.88
N THR A 166 -8.90 8.07 -14.70
CA THR A 166 -10.07 7.32 -14.26
C THR A 166 -10.17 7.42 -12.74
N SER A 167 -11.16 8.14 -12.28
CA SER A 167 -11.55 8.19 -10.86
C SER A 167 -12.18 6.88 -10.43
#